data_2396c59a0ba9960482befdd70b83a85c
#
_entry.id   2396c59a0ba9960482befdd70b83a85c
#
_cell.length_a   1.000
_cell.length_b   1.000
_cell.length_c   1.000
_cell.angle_alpha   90.00
_cell.angle_beta   90.00
_cell.angle_gamma   90.00
#
_symmetry.space_group_name_H-M   'P 1'
#
loop_
_entity.id
_entity.type
_entity.pdbx_description
1 polymer ?
#
loop_
_entity_poly.entity_id
_entity_poly.type
_entity_poly.pdbx_seq_one_letter_code
_entity_poly.pdbx_strand_id
1 'polypeptide(L)'
;MLRRKPPGKLLKSAHAVDREYKVITALGKTDVPVPETYCFCEDENVIGTQFFLMDHVDGNIYWELLLPDSDNNQRREIYLSMNDTIAKLHNVDFQKIGLSDYGKYENYMARQIHRWTKQYKDSETQKINEMDNLIEWLPINIPEAVSYTHLKLPTTYHV
;
A
#
# COMPACT_ATOMS: atom_id res chain seq x y z
N MET A 1 19.62 8.28 -4.07
CA MET A 1 19.55 7.03 -3.26
C MET A 1 19.31 5.84 -4.16
N LEU A 2 19.89 4.67 -3.85
CA LEU A 2 19.66 3.43 -4.58
C LEU A 2 18.69 2.53 -3.78
N ARG A 3 17.59 2.13 -4.40
CA ARG A 3 16.62 1.20 -3.85
C ARG A 3 16.70 -0.13 -4.60
N ARG A 4 17.08 -1.21 -3.93
CA ARG A 4 17.22 -2.53 -4.53
C ARG A 4 16.35 -3.57 -3.84
N LYS A 5 16.07 -4.64 -4.54
CA LYS A 5 15.45 -5.84 -4.00
C LYS A 5 16.41 -6.52 -3.01
N PRO A 6 15.99 -6.92 -1.82
CA PRO A 6 16.87 -7.63 -0.89
C PRO A 6 17.28 -8.99 -1.44
N PRO A 7 18.47 -9.51 -1.09
CA PRO A 7 18.91 -10.84 -1.49
C PRO A 7 18.11 -11.94 -0.77
N GLY A 8 18.01 -13.12 -1.39
CA GLY A 8 17.40 -14.31 -0.82
C GLY A 8 16.03 -14.67 -1.40
N LYS A 9 15.42 -15.73 -0.87
CA LYS A 9 14.07 -16.18 -1.27
C LYS A 9 13.03 -15.24 -0.66
N LEU A 10 12.41 -14.46 -1.51
CA LEU A 10 11.35 -13.52 -1.11
C LEU A 10 9.98 -14.15 -1.31
N LEU A 11 9.03 -13.76 -0.47
CA LEU A 11 7.63 -14.09 -0.69
C LEU A 11 7.16 -13.46 -2.00
N LYS A 12 6.30 -14.16 -2.72
CA LYS A 12 5.72 -13.68 -3.98
C LYS A 12 5.06 -12.31 -3.74
N SER A 13 5.42 -11.32 -4.54
CA SER A 13 5.01 -9.91 -4.43
C SER A 13 5.61 -9.08 -3.28
N ALA A 14 6.47 -9.64 -2.43
CA ALA A 14 7.23 -8.84 -1.47
C ALA A 14 8.38 -8.11 -2.19
N HIS A 15 8.64 -6.86 -1.80
CA HIS A 15 9.74 -6.04 -2.34
C HIS A 15 9.74 -5.92 -3.89
N ALA A 16 8.56 -5.64 -4.46
CA ALA A 16 8.38 -5.42 -5.90
C ALA A 16 8.86 -4.01 -6.26
N VAL A 17 10.19 -3.84 -6.43
CA VAL A 17 10.84 -2.55 -6.71
C VAL A 17 10.39 -1.93 -8.03
N ASP A 18 10.02 -2.74 -9.01
CA ASP A 18 9.38 -2.35 -10.27
C ASP A 18 8.06 -1.60 -10.02
N ARG A 19 7.24 -2.13 -9.12
CA ARG A 19 5.97 -1.53 -8.74
C ARG A 19 6.17 -0.25 -7.91
N GLU A 20 7.14 -0.26 -6.99
CA GLU A 20 7.51 0.93 -6.22
C GLU A 20 7.93 2.05 -7.18
N TYR A 21 8.86 1.77 -8.10
CA TYR A 21 9.31 2.72 -9.10
C TYR A 21 8.17 3.29 -9.95
N LYS A 22 7.29 2.42 -10.48
CA LYS A 22 6.15 2.82 -11.31
C LYS A 22 5.23 3.81 -10.59
N VAL A 23 4.91 3.54 -9.33
CA VAL A 23 4.04 4.41 -8.52
C VAL A 23 4.71 5.72 -8.19
N ILE A 24 5.94 5.71 -7.69
CA ILE A 24 6.66 6.93 -7.30
C ILE A 24 6.83 7.84 -8.52
N THR A 25 7.22 7.28 -9.67
CA THR A 25 7.38 8.04 -10.93
C THR A 25 6.05 8.64 -11.40
N ALA A 26 4.96 7.91 -11.28
CA ALA A 26 3.64 8.42 -11.66
C ALA A 26 3.17 9.54 -10.71
N LEU A 27 3.37 9.38 -9.40
CA LEU A 27 3.01 10.38 -8.38
C LEU A 27 3.87 11.64 -8.47
N GLY A 28 5.10 11.56 -8.97
CA GLY A 28 5.96 12.73 -9.22
C GLY A 28 5.37 13.75 -10.20
N LYS A 29 4.28 13.41 -10.90
CA LYS A 29 3.51 14.32 -11.79
C LYS A 29 2.34 15.00 -11.06
N THR A 30 2.24 14.83 -9.76
CA THR A 30 1.15 15.33 -8.91
C THR A 30 1.72 16.16 -7.77
N ASP A 31 0.87 16.71 -6.91
CA ASP A 31 1.24 17.45 -5.68
C ASP A 31 1.53 16.53 -4.48
N VAL A 32 1.51 15.22 -4.68
CA VAL A 32 1.95 14.27 -3.63
C VAL A 32 3.48 14.35 -3.50
N PRO A 33 4.02 14.63 -2.31
CA PRO A 33 5.46 14.75 -2.13
C PRO A 33 6.13 13.38 -2.21
N VAL A 34 6.81 13.12 -3.30
CA VAL A 34 7.58 11.90 -3.55
C VAL A 34 8.97 12.27 -4.08
N PRO A 35 10.01 11.44 -3.82
CA PRO A 35 11.33 11.67 -4.40
C PRO A 35 11.29 11.57 -5.92
N GLU A 36 12.11 12.37 -6.61
CA GLU A 36 12.31 12.23 -8.05
C GLU A 36 12.98 10.89 -8.36
N THR A 37 12.49 10.21 -9.38
CA THR A 37 13.04 8.93 -9.84
C THR A 37 13.81 9.12 -11.14
N TYR A 38 15.00 8.50 -11.26
CA TYR A 38 15.89 8.71 -12.40
C TYR A 38 15.86 7.54 -13.38
N CYS A 39 16.03 6.32 -12.90
CA CYS A 39 16.04 5.13 -13.75
C CYS A 39 15.65 3.88 -12.96
N PHE A 40 15.11 2.90 -13.67
CA PHE A 40 14.89 1.55 -13.20
C PHE A 40 15.75 0.58 -14.03
N CYS A 41 16.49 -0.31 -13.37
CA CYS A 41 17.30 -1.32 -13.98
C CYS A 41 16.73 -2.71 -13.68
N GLU A 42 16.27 -3.39 -14.73
CA GLU A 42 15.77 -4.77 -14.66
C GLU A 42 16.90 -5.80 -14.75
N ASP A 43 18.05 -5.42 -15.34
CA ASP A 43 19.18 -6.31 -15.55
C ASP A 43 19.86 -6.65 -14.22
N GLU A 44 19.67 -7.89 -13.79
CA GLU A 44 20.27 -8.40 -12.56
C GLU A 44 21.80 -8.59 -12.69
N ASN A 45 22.38 -8.58 -13.90
CA ASN A 45 23.83 -8.71 -14.06
C ASN A 45 24.60 -7.46 -13.62
N VAL A 46 23.94 -6.33 -13.46
CA VAL A 46 24.59 -5.05 -13.09
C VAL A 46 25.04 -5.07 -11.62
N ILE A 47 24.12 -5.41 -10.70
CA ILE A 47 24.42 -5.46 -9.24
C ILE A 47 23.87 -6.71 -8.55
N GLY A 48 23.51 -7.73 -9.31
CA GLY A 48 22.97 -8.98 -8.78
C GLY A 48 21.47 -8.95 -8.47
N THR A 49 20.76 -7.85 -8.72
CA THR A 49 19.32 -7.71 -8.46
C THR A 49 18.75 -6.47 -9.14
N GLN A 50 17.44 -6.47 -9.37
CA GLN A 50 16.73 -5.28 -9.85
C GLN A 50 16.82 -4.12 -8.86
N PHE A 51 16.93 -2.91 -9.37
CA PHE A 51 17.03 -1.69 -8.57
C PHE A 51 16.52 -0.46 -9.32
N PHE A 52 16.29 0.62 -8.58
CA PHE A 52 16.07 1.94 -9.15
C PHE A 52 16.84 3.03 -8.38
N LEU A 53 17.05 4.15 -9.07
CA LEU A 53 17.66 5.34 -8.50
C LEU A 53 16.60 6.40 -8.29
N MET A 54 16.67 7.06 -7.14
CA MET A 54 15.81 8.18 -6.79
C MET A 54 16.58 9.20 -5.94
N ASP A 55 16.01 10.38 -5.75
CA ASP A 55 16.54 11.38 -4.83
C ASP A 55 16.69 10.83 -3.41
N HIS A 56 17.67 11.36 -2.71
CA HIS A 56 17.74 11.25 -1.26
C HIS A 56 16.97 12.43 -0.66
N VAL A 57 15.96 12.13 0.11
CA VAL A 57 15.19 13.15 0.82
C VAL A 57 15.74 13.26 2.24
N ASP A 58 16.27 14.41 2.57
CA ASP A 58 16.69 14.72 3.94
C ASP A 58 15.44 14.97 4.81
N GLY A 59 15.45 14.40 6.01
CA GLY A 59 14.32 14.54 6.92
C GLY A 59 14.48 13.75 8.21
N ASN A 60 13.58 13.97 9.14
CA ASN A 60 13.54 13.26 10.41
C ASN A 60 12.71 11.96 10.27
N ILE A 61 13.24 10.88 10.81
CA ILE A 61 12.53 9.60 10.88
C ILE A 61 11.94 9.46 12.28
N TYR A 62 10.62 9.46 12.35
CA TYR A 62 9.88 9.27 13.60
C TYR A 62 9.52 7.79 13.77
N TRP A 63 10.20 7.11 14.70
CA TRP A 63 9.97 5.69 14.98
C TRP A 63 8.78 5.46 15.91
N GLU A 64 8.52 6.41 16.82
CA GLU A 64 7.44 6.32 17.77
C GLU A 64 6.26 7.21 17.35
N LEU A 65 5.09 6.60 17.22
CA LEU A 65 3.87 7.30 16.78
C LEU A 65 3.42 8.41 17.74
N LEU A 66 3.73 8.28 19.03
CA LEU A 66 3.40 9.29 20.04
C LEU A 66 4.29 10.54 19.97
N LEU A 67 5.36 10.50 19.17
CA LEU A 67 6.31 11.61 19.01
C LEU A 67 6.77 12.19 20.37
N PRO A 68 7.39 11.37 21.26
CA PRO A 68 7.69 11.77 22.64
C PRO A 68 8.61 12.98 22.73
N ASP A 69 9.51 13.15 21.77
CA ASP A 69 10.50 14.25 21.72
C ASP A 69 9.94 15.54 21.10
N SER A 70 8.64 15.55 20.72
CA SER A 70 7.99 16.70 20.09
C SER A 70 7.07 17.40 21.10
N ASP A 71 7.08 18.74 21.08
CA ASP A 71 6.07 19.51 21.81
C ASP A 71 4.68 19.39 21.13
N ASN A 72 3.65 19.94 21.79
CA ASN A 72 2.28 19.83 21.30
C ASN A 72 2.07 20.54 19.96
N ASN A 73 2.76 21.65 19.69
CA ASN A 73 2.64 22.37 18.43
C ASN A 73 3.34 21.61 17.30
N GLN A 74 4.56 21.14 17.54
CA GLN A 74 5.31 20.32 16.59
C GLN A 74 4.53 19.05 16.24
N ARG A 75 3.98 18.36 17.24
CA ARG A 75 3.16 17.17 17.03
C ARG A 75 1.94 17.46 16.16
N ARG A 76 1.24 18.56 16.46
CA ARG A 76 0.09 19.00 15.67
C ARG A 76 0.48 19.26 14.21
N GLU A 77 1.56 19.99 13.96
CA GLU A 77 2.03 20.30 12.60
C GLU A 77 2.43 19.04 11.82
N ILE A 78 3.10 18.08 12.46
CA ILE A 78 3.43 16.78 11.86
C ILE A 78 2.17 16.04 11.42
N TYR A 79 1.17 15.90 12.30
CA TYR A 79 -0.08 15.22 11.96
C TYR A 79 -0.90 15.96 10.91
N LEU A 80 -0.91 17.28 10.90
CA LEU A 80 -1.56 18.07 9.85
C LEU A 80 -0.88 17.85 8.50
N SER A 81 0.45 17.84 8.45
CA SER A 81 1.22 17.55 7.23
C SER A 81 0.98 16.13 6.71
N MET A 82 0.92 15.14 7.60
CA MET A 82 0.56 13.76 7.23
C MET A 82 -0.85 13.69 6.64
N ASN A 83 -1.81 14.39 7.28
CA ASN A 83 -3.19 14.42 6.82
C ASN A 83 -3.33 15.08 5.44
N ASP A 84 -2.64 16.21 5.22
CA ASP A 84 -2.58 16.88 3.91
C ASP A 84 -2.02 15.96 2.82
N THR A 85 -0.91 15.28 3.12
CA THR A 85 -0.30 14.33 2.18
C THR A 85 -1.23 13.15 1.84
N ILE A 86 -1.91 12.60 2.84
CA ILE A 86 -2.91 11.54 2.62
C ILE A 86 -4.09 12.06 1.79
N ALA A 87 -4.56 13.28 2.07
CA ALA A 87 -5.64 13.89 1.30
C ALA A 87 -5.24 14.09 -0.17
N LYS A 88 -4.03 14.61 -0.43
CA LYS A 88 -3.46 14.73 -1.77
C LYS A 88 -3.44 13.38 -2.48
N LEU A 89 -2.88 12.34 -1.83
CA LEU A 89 -2.81 10.99 -2.39
C LEU A 89 -4.20 10.42 -2.71
N HIS A 90 -5.20 10.64 -1.85
CA HIS A 90 -6.56 10.17 -2.07
C HIS A 90 -7.28 10.88 -3.22
N ASN A 91 -6.88 12.12 -3.54
CA ASN A 91 -7.45 12.90 -4.64
C ASN A 91 -6.75 12.65 -5.99
N VAL A 92 -5.69 11.83 -6.02
CA VAL A 92 -5.00 11.52 -7.27
C VAL A 92 -5.92 10.74 -8.20
N ASP A 93 -6.10 11.25 -9.41
CA ASP A 93 -6.71 10.50 -10.52
C ASP A 93 -5.66 9.52 -11.08
N PHE A 94 -5.67 8.30 -10.55
CA PHE A 94 -4.70 7.27 -10.91
C PHE A 94 -4.74 6.88 -12.40
N GLN A 95 -5.88 7.10 -13.08
CA GLN A 95 -6.01 6.83 -14.51
C GLN A 95 -5.22 7.85 -15.31
N LYS A 96 -5.36 9.15 -14.97
CA LYS A 96 -4.65 10.24 -15.67
C LYS A 96 -3.13 10.16 -15.54
N ILE A 97 -2.62 9.63 -14.42
CA ILE A 97 -1.18 9.46 -14.21
C ILE A 97 -0.63 8.13 -14.73
N GLY A 98 -1.44 7.33 -15.44
CA GLY A 98 -1.00 6.09 -16.10
C GLY A 98 -0.92 4.87 -15.18
N LEU A 99 -1.72 4.80 -14.13
CA LEU A 99 -1.80 3.68 -13.19
C LEU A 99 -3.07 2.84 -13.33
N SER A 100 -3.80 2.93 -14.45
CA SER A 100 -5.05 2.20 -14.68
C SER A 100 -4.88 0.68 -14.57
N ASP A 101 -3.72 0.16 -14.93
CA ASP A 101 -3.36 -1.26 -14.90
C ASP A 101 -2.62 -1.68 -13.62
N TYR A 102 -2.33 -0.73 -12.72
CA TYR A 102 -1.52 -1.00 -11.54
C TYR A 102 -2.20 -1.95 -10.54
N GLY A 103 -3.51 -1.88 -10.43
CA GLY A 103 -4.33 -2.71 -9.54
C GLY A 103 -5.65 -3.12 -10.16
N LYS A 104 -6.22 -4.19 -9.62
CA LYS A 104 -7.58 -4.61 -9.95
C LYS A 104 -8.52 -3.98 -8.92
N TYR A 105 -9.21 -2.91 -9.29
CA TYR A 105 -10.12 -2.18 -8.41
C TYR A 105 -11.52 -2.79 -8.36
N GLU A 106 -11.92 -3.51 -9.43
CA GLU A 106 -13.23 -4.19 -9.46
C GLU A 106 -13.27 -5.41 -8.55
N ASN A 107 -14.44 -5.68 -7.98
CA ASN A 107 -14.71 -6.87 -7.16
C ASN A 107 -13.72 -7.09 -6.01
N TYR A 108 -13.23 -6.00 -5.39
CA TYR A 108 -12.24 -6.09 -4.31
C TYR A 108 -12.69 -7.01 -3.18
N MET A 109 -13.92 -6.84 -2.67
CA MET A 109 -14.45 -7.64 -1.56
C MET A 109 -14.52 -9.13 -1.92
N ALA A 110 -15.05 -9.47 -3.09
CA ALA A 110 -15.12 -10.86 -3.55
C ALA A 110 -13.72 -11.51 -3.63
N ARG A 111 -12.72 -10.76 -4.14
CA ARG A 111 -11.32 -11.25 -4.17
C ARG A 111 -10.71 -11.42 -2.78
N GLN A 112 -11.02 -10.53 -1.82
CA GLN A 112 -10.53 -10.68 -0.45
C GLN A 112 -11.18 -11.89 0.24
N ILE A 113 -12.49 -12.05 0.12
CA ILE A 113 -13.20 -13.23 0.65
C ILE A 113 -12.59 -14.50 0.10
N HIS A 114 -12.40 -14.60 -1.23
CA HIS A 114 -11.79 -15.77 -1.86
C HIS A 114 -10.35 -16.03 -1.35
N ARG A 115 -9.52 -14.97 -1.24
CA ARG A 115 -8.15 -15.09 -0.74
C ARG A 115 -8.10 -15.60 0.70
N TRP A 116 -8.88 -14.98 1.58
CA TRP A 116 -8.87 -15.33 3.00
C TRP A 116 -9.48 -16.68 3.26
N THR A 117 -10.53 -17.07 2.51
CA THR A 117 -11.10 -18.42 2.55
C THR A 117 -10.05 -19.47 2.19
N LYS A 118 -9.30 -19.23 1.09
CA LYS A 118 -8.24 -20.16 0.68
C LYS A 118 -7.16 -20.25 1.76
N GLN A 119 -6.70 -19.10 2.27
CA GLN A 119 -5.65 -19.07 3.30
C GLN A 119 -6.10 -19.77 4.59
N TYR A 120 -7.34 -19.57 5.01
CA TYR A 120 -7.91 -20.27 6.16
C TYR A 120 -7.90 -21.78 5.94
N LYS A 121 -8.44 -22.26 4.81
CA LYS A 121 -8.46 -23.70 4.48
C LYS A 121 -7.08 -24.31 4.37
N ASP A 122 -6.10 -23.57 3.82
CA ASP A 122 -4.71 -24.03 3.70
C ASP A 122 -3.98 -24.11 5.07
N SER A 123 -4.49 -23.40 6.08
CA SER A 123 -3.93 -23.37 7.45
C SER A 123 -4.82 -23.99 8.52
N GLU A 124 -5.94 -24.61 8.12
CA GLU A 124 -6.90 -25.22 9.03
C GLU A 124 -6.28 -26.40 9.78
N THR A 125 -6.23 -26.31 11.11
CA THR A 125 -5.73 -27.36 12.00
C THR A 125 -6.84 -28.11 12.71
N GLN A 126 -8.02 -27.49 12.80
CA GLN A 126 -9.24 -28.09 13.36
C GLN A 126 -10.47 -27.51 12.67
N LYS A 127 -11.52 -28.30 12.60
CA LYS A 127 -12.80 -27.88 12.01
C LYS A 127 -13.53 -26.93 12.96
N ILE A 128 -13.91 -25.74 12.47
CA ILE A 128 -14.71 -24.73 13.19
C ILE A 128 -15.96 -24.47 12.35
N ASN A 129 -17.11 -24.96 12.82
CA ASN A 129 -18.36 -24.86 12.06
C ASN A 129 -18.80 -23.41 11.78
N GLU A 130 -18.52 -22.49 12.70
CA GLU A 130 -18.82 -21.07 12.54
C GLU A 130 -18.01 -20.46 11.38
N MET A 131 -16.77 -20.90 11.19
CA MET A 131 -15.94 -20.46 10.06
C MET A 131 -16.44 -21.03 8.73
N ASP A 132 -16.83 -22.30 8.70
CA ASP A 132 -17.43 -22.91 7.51
C ASP A 132 -18.72 -22.17 7.11
N ASN A 133 -19.61 -21.89 8.07
CA ASN A 133 -20.82 -21.12 7.83
C ASN A 133 -20.53 -19.70 7.34
N LEU A 134 -19.51 -19.03 7.89
CA LEU A 134 -19.09 -17.70 7.45
C LEU A 134 -18.54 -17.71 6.02
N ILE A 135 -17.75 -18.72 5.67
CA ILE A 135 -17.21 -18.90 4.31
C ILE A 135 -18.32 -19.06 3.27
N GLU A 136 -19.40 -19.76 3.63
CA GLU A 136 -20.57 -19.92 2.74
C GLU A 136 -21.42 -18.64 2.68
N TRP A 137 -21.57 -17.94 3.80
CA TRP A 137 -22.41 -16.75 3.91
C TRP A 137 -21.82 -15.51 3.22
N LEU A 138 -20.52 -15.27 3.38
CA LEU A 138 -19.87 -14.04 2.90
C LEU A 138 -20.02 -13.81 1.38
N PRO A 139 -19.81 -14.79 0.48
CA PRO A 139 -19.95 -14.57 -0.96
C PRO A 139 -21.36 -14.16 -1.40
N ILE A 140 -22.38 -14.59 -0.67
CA ILE A 140 -23.79 -14.32 -0.98
C ILE A 140 -24.24 -12.96 -0.44
N ASN A 141 -23.55 -12.46 0.59
CA ASN A 141 -23.91 -11.24 1.31
C ASN A 141 -22.87 -10.12 1.12
N ILE A 142 -22.19 -10.08 -0.03
CA ILE A 142 -21.30 -8.97 -0.35
C ILE A 142 -22.15 -7.71 -0.59
N PRO A 143 -21.93 -6.62 0.18
CA PRO A 143 -22.65 -5.39 -0.08
C PRO A 143 -22.24 -4.82 -1.44
N GLU A 144 -23.18 -4.20 -2.15
CA GLU A 144 -22.85 -3.42 -3.31
C GLU A 144 -21.86 -2.31 -2.93
N ALA A 145 -20.74 -2.24 -3.65
CA ALA A 145 -19.75 -1.21 -3.44
C ALA A 145 -20.31 0.15 -3.86
N VAL A 146 -20.77 0.91 -2.89
CA VAL A 146 -21.41 2.22 -3.13
C VAL A 146 -20.40 3.27 -3.57
N SER A 147 -19.12 3.13 -3.19
CA SER A 147 -18.03 4.01 -3.61
C SER A 147 -16.67 3.43 -3.20
N TYR A 148 -15.66 3.70 -4.00
CA TYR A 148 -14.26 3.38 -3.72
C TYR A 148 -13.74 4.05 -2.44
N THR A 149 -14.28 5.19 -2.08
CA THR A 149 -13.91 5.98 -0.90
C THR A 149 -14.42 5.38 0.41
N HIS A 150 -15.50 4.62 0.41
CA HIS A 150 -16.07 4.04 1.63
C HIS A 150 -15.24 2.87 2.20
N LEU A 151 -14.41 2.20 1.40
CA LEU A 151 -13.48 1.18 1.88
C LEU A 151 -12.26 1.75 2.63
N LYS A 152 -12.05 3.06 2.57
CA LYS A 152 -10.93 3.74 3.23
C LYS A 152 -11.30 4.38 4.57
N LEU A 153 -12.57 4.53 4.87
CA LEU A 153 -13.08 5.23 6.05
C LEU A 153 -13.09 4.43 7.38
N PRO A 154 -13.18 3.08 7.42
CA PRO A 154 -13.28 2.37 8.69
C PRO A 154 -12.02 2.40 9.57
N THR A 155 -10.89 2.84 9.05
CA THR A 155 -9.63 2.86 9.80
C THR A 155 -9.44 4.08 10.71
N THR A 156 -10.37 5.04 10.71
CA THR A 156 -10.24 6.30 11.45
C THR A 156 -11.21 6.47 12.62
N TYR A 157 -12.03 5.48 12.93
CA TYR A 157 -12.97 5.56 14.06
C TYR A 157 -12.62 4.57 15.17
N HIS A 158 -11.47 4.78 15.81
CA HIS A 158 -11.24 4.35 17.18
C HIS A 158 -10.35 5.41 17.86
N VAL A 159 -11.00 6.44 18.33
CA VAL A 159 -10.54 7.25 19.44
C VAL A 159 -11.60 7.17 20.51
#